data_2671a5a042c0019b26bfba1b8d3f39ff
#
_entry.id   2671a5a042c0019b26bfba1b8d3f39ff
#
_cell.length_a   1.000
_cell.length_b   1.000
_cell.length_c   1.000
_cell.angle_alpha   90.00
_cell.angle_beta   90.00
_cell.angle_gamma   90.00
#
_symmetry.space_group_name_H-M   'P 1'
#
loop_
_entity.id
_entity.type
_entity.pdbx_description
1 polymer ?
#
loop_
_entity_poly.entity_id
_entity_poly.type
_entity_poly.pdbx_seq_one_letter_code
_entity_poly.pdbx_strand_id
1 'polypeptide(L)'
;RILSLFYAEDYSADMIPRAKDAGMIVMVQTGTAALARKAIAHGADIIVAQGSEGGGHLNRGTIGLMSLLPAILDCAQGRPVLAAGGITTRQDVRAAMILGASGVLVGTAFLASEESNAHPLYKQKILEASTDDTEYRTGYSFGWTYGTPHRVIPNRDKWNVLRLVGGGARAIDKDRMARKLSLYAGQGVGKIHSIVPAAERVAELALGLS
;
A
#
# COMPACT_ATOMS: atom_id res chain seq x y z
N ARG A 1 -9.41 17.84 9.31
CA ARG A 1 -8.38 17.52 8.30
C ARG A 1 -7.58 16.30 8.77
N ILE A 2 -7.16 15.44 7.84
CA ILE A 2 -6.36 14.24 8.15
C ILE A 2 -4.98 14.41 7.50
N LEU A 3 -3.92 14.19 8.28
CA LEU A 3 -2.56 14.01 7.79
C LEU A 3 -2.27 12.50 7.72
N SER A 4 -1.95 12.00 6.54
CA SER A 4 -1.50 10.62 6.36
C SER A 4 0.02 10.59 6.20
N LEU A 5 0.69 9.90 7.12
CA LEU A 5 2.14 9.73 7.11
C LEU A 5 2.50 8.31 6.70
N PHE A 6 3.35 8.23 5.69
CA PHE A 6 4.01 7.02 5.28
C PHE A 6 5.49 7.12 5.67
N TYR A 7 6.08 6.04 6.19
CA TYR A 7 7.50 6.02 6.53
C TYR A 7 7.89 6.97 7.68
N ALA A 8 7.20 6.85 8.80
CA ALA A 8 7.28 7.79 9.91
C ALA A 8 8.53 7.63 10.82
N GLU A 9 9.51 6.76 10.49
CA GLU A 9 10.65 6.48 11.38
C GLU A 9 11.51 7.71 11.68
N ASP A 10 11.75 8.55 10.66
CA ASP A 10 12.74 9.62 10.75
C ASP A 10 12.15 10.97 11.20
N TYR A 11 10.82 11.18 11.10
CA TYR A 11 10.20 12.48 11.37
C TYR A 11 8.91 12.42 12.20
N SER A 12 8.51 11.24 12.66
CA SER A 12 7.27 11.10 13.44
C SER A 12 7.34 11.84 14.78
N ALA A 13 8.52 11.93 15.40
CA ALA A 13 8.71 12.61 16.67
C ALA A 13 8.40 14.12 16.59
N ASP A 14 8.65 14.76 15.46
CA ASP A 14 8.41 16.20 15.25
C ASP A 14 7.08 16.47 14.50
N MET A 15 6.81 15.74 13.42
CA MET A 15 5.66 16.03 12.57
C MET A 15 4.32 15.67 13.21
N ILE A 16 4.25 14.58 13.99
CA ILE A 16 2.98 14.16 14.60
C ILE A 16 2.52 15.21 15.63
N PRO A 17 3.33 15.62 16.63
CA PRO A 17 2.93 16.67 17.57
C PRO A 17 2.50 17.96 16.88
N ARG A 18 3.28 18.46 15.92
CA ARG A 18 2.94 19.69 15.17
C ARG A 18 1.61 19.58 14.41
N ALA A 19 1.30 18.42 13.81
CA ALA A 19 0.02 18.20 13.17
C ALA A 19 -1.14 18.17 14.18
N LYS A 20 -0.91 17.57 15.36
CA LYS A 20 -1.87 17.56 16.46
C LYS A 20 -2.15 18.97 16.98
N ASP A 21 -1.12 19.78 17.17
CA ASP A 21 -1.24 21.18 17.60
C ASP A 21 -2.03 22.02 16.57
N ALA A 22 -1.95 21.66 15.28
CA ALA A 22 -2.75 22.25 14.22
C ALA A 22 -4.20 21.67 14.11
N GLY A 23 -4.64 20.85 15.06
CA GLY A 23 -5.96 20.25 15.11
C GLY A 23 -6.21 19.20 14.04
N MET A 24 -5.18 18.55 13.53
CA MET A 24 -5.32 17.48 12.53
C MET A 24 -5.47 16.11 13.18
N ILE A 25 -6.23 15.23 12.53
CA ILE A 25 -6.19 13.79 12.78
C ILE A 25 -4.95 13.24 12.07
N VAL A 26 -4.12 12.48 12.78
CA VAL A 26 -2.88 11.92 12.23
C VAL A 26 -3.02 10.40 12.04
N MET A 27 -2.90 9.97 10.81
CA MET A 27 -2.90 8.56 10.41
C MET A 27 -1.48 8.15 10.01
N VAL A 28 -0.96 7.07 10.60
CA VAL A 28 0.41 6.61 10.38
C VAL A 28 0.42 5.18 9.85
N GLN A 29 1.06 4.97 8.72
CA GLN A 29 1.25 3.66 8.11
C GLN A 29 2.51 2.99 8.66
N THR A 30 2.39 1.75 9.14
CA THR A 30 3.48 1.00 9.80
C THR A 30 3.54 -0.44 9.29
N GLY A 31 4.76 -0.98 9.21
CA GLY A 31 5.02 -2.37 8.82
C GLY A 31 5.41 -3.29 9.99
N THR A 32 5.46 -2.77 11.21
CA THR A 32 5.77 -3.54 12.43
C THR A 32 5.03 -3.00 13.64
N ALA A 33 4.78 -3.84 14.64
CA ALA A 33 4.19 -3.41 15.91
C ALA A 33 5.12 -2.45 16.69
N ALA A 34 6.44 -2.56 16.51
CA ALA A 34 7.39 -1.62 17.13
C ALA A 34 7.21 -0.19 16.58
N LEU A 35 7.04 -0.04 15.26
CA LEU A 35 6.75 1.25 14.63
C LEU A 35 5.37 1.78 15.06
N ALA A 36 4.36 0.91 15.14
CA ALA A 36 3.04 1.29 15.62
C ALA A 36 3.12 1.87 17.04
N ARG A 37 3.83 1.20 17.96
CA ARG A 37 4.05 1.73 19.34
C ARG A 37 4.73 3.10 19.34
N LYS A 38 5.74 3.32 18.50
CA LYS A 38 6.40 4.63 18.38
C LYS A 38 5.42 5.70 17.87
N ALA A 39 4.67 5.41 16.80
CA ALA A 39 3.69 6.35 16.26
C ALA A 39 2.62 6.72 17.29
N ILE A 40 2.14 5.74 18.05
CA ILE A 40 1.17 5.92 19.14
C ILE A 40 1.75 6.81 20.26
N ALA A 41 2.99 6.56 20.66
CA ALA A 41 3.69 7.36 21.67
C ALA A 41 3.86 8.84 21.26
N HIS A 42 3.99 9.11 19.95
CA HIS A 42 4.03 10.46 19.40
C HIS A 42 2.65 11.09 19.17
N GLY A 43 1.55 10.38 19.42
CA GLY A 43 0.19 10.92 19.35
C GLY A 43 -0.59 10.60 18.06
N ALA A 44 -0.18 9.59 17.29
CA ALA A 44 -0.98 9.13 16.15
C ALA A 44 -2.39 8.72 16.58
N ASP A 45 -3.42 9.12 15.82
CA ASP A 45 -4.83 8.83 16.08
C ASP A 45 -5.27 7.53 15.42
N ILE A 46 -4.76 7.23 14.24
CA ILE A 46 -5.11 6.07 13.42
C ILE A 46 -3.82 5.36 12.98
N ILE A 47 -3.80 4.05 13.11
CA ILE A 47 -2.67 3.24 12.61
C ILE A 47 -3.12 2.47 11.36
N VAL A 48 -2.25 2.42 10.35
CA VAL A 48 -2.44 1.55 9.19
C VAL A 48 -1.43 0.42 9.27
N ALA A 49 -1.90 -0.79 9.45
CA ALA A 49 -1.11 -2.01 9.41
C ALA A 49 -0.84 -2.38 7.95
N GLN A 50 0.36 -2.07 7.44
CA GLN A 50 0.74 -2.41 6.07
C GLN A 50 1.49 -3.74 6.03
N GLY A 51 0.82 -4.80 5.59
CA GLY A 51 1.45 -6.10 5.32
C GLY A 51 2.43 -6.05 4.14
N SER A 52 3.37 -7.00 4.14
CA SER A 52 4.37 -7.16 3.07
C SER A 52 3.77 -7.50 1.69
N GLU A 53 2.48 -7.84 1.65
CA GLU A 53 1.69 -8.07 0.43
C GLU A 53 1.34 -6.77 -0.30
N GLY A 54 1.54 -5.62 0.33
CA GLY A 54 1.26 -4.30 -0.25
C GLY A 54 2.06 -4.02 -1.52
N GLY A 55 1.50 -3.23 -2.42
CA GLY A 55 2.15 -2.75 -3.64
C GLY A 55 2.85 -1.42 -3.43
N GLY A 56 3.85 -1.12 -4.25
CA GLY A 56 4.66 0.08 -4.11
C GLY A 56 5.59 0.00 -2.91
N HIS A 57 5.88 1.16 -2.31
CA HIS A 57 6.77 1.21 -1.16
C HIS A 57 6.15 0.58 0.08
N LEU A 58 6.99 -0.12 0.82
CA LEU A 58 6.61 -0.82 2.04
C LEU A 58 7.38 -0.24 3.23
N ASN A 59 6.69 -0.10 4.35
CA ASN A 59 7.36 0.21 5.60
C ASN A 59 8.21 -0.99 6.01
N ARG A 60 9.51 -0.84 6.05
CA ARG A 60 10.60 -1.82 6.31
C ARG A 60 10.24 -3.17 6.95
N GLY A 61 8.95 -3.51 7.05
CA GLY A 61 8.43 -4.78 7.55
C GLY A 61 8.36 -5.83 6.45
N THR A 62 8.69 -7.07 6.79
CA THR A 62 8.53 -8.25 5.95
C THR A 62 7.38 -9.14 6.45
N ILE A 63 6.58 -8.61 7.39
CA ILE A 63 5.51 -9.35 8.05
C ILE A 63 4.25 -9.29 7.18
N GLY A 64 3.66 -10.44 6.91
CA GLY A 64 2.37 -10.53 6.23
C GLY A 64 1.23 -9.99 7.08
N LEU A 65 0.18 -9.46 6.41
CA LEU A 65 -0.93 -8.77 7.08
C LEU A 65 -1.64 -9.65 8.12
N MET A 66 -1.76 -10.95 7.86
CA MET A 66 -2.40 -11.91 8.77
C MET A 66 -1.75 -11.97 10.16
N SER A 67 -0.42 -11.80 10.23
CA SER A 67 0.34 -11.78 11.48
C SER A 67 0.54 -10.36 12.02
N LEU A 68 0.66 -9.37 11.13
CA LEU A 68 0.93 -7.98 11.49
C LEU A 68 -0.27 -7.31 12.16
N LEU A 69 -1.46 -7.49 11.58
CA LEU A 69 -2.68 -6.82 12.05
C LEU A 69 -3.01 -7.13 13.51
N PRO A 70 -3.07 -8.40 13.96
CA PRO A 70 -3.27 -8.72 15.38
C PRO A 70 -2.18 -8.12 16.27
N ALA A 71 -0.91 -8.21 15.87
CA ALA A 71 0.20 -7.67 16.66
C ALA A 71 0.15 -6.14 16.83
N ILE A 72 -0.43 -5.43 15.86
CA ILE A 72 -0.66 -3.99 15.97
C ILE A 72 -1.89 -3.70 16.83
N LEU A 73 -2.98 -4.47 16.68
CA LEU A 73 -4.18 -4.34 17.48
C LEU A 73 -3.88 -4.49 19.00
N ASP A 74 -3.04 -5.44 19.36
CA ASP A 74 -2.60 -5.66 20.76
C ASP A 74 -1.93 -4.42 21.38
N CYS A 75 -1.33 -3.56 20.56
CA CYS A 75 -0.67 -2.35 21.07
C CYS A 75 -1.37 -1.05 20.68
N ALA A 76 -2.51 -1.10 20.01
CA ALA A 76 -3.22 0.07 19.49
C ALA A 76 -3.87 0.97 20.56
N GLN A 77 -4.03 0.49 21.79
CA GLN A 77 -4.60 1.25 22.91
C GLN A 77 -6.00 1.84 22.57
N GLY A 78 -6.85 1.04 21.90
CA GLY A 78 -8.20 1.47 21.50
C GLY A 78 -8.27 2.37 20.27
N ARG A 79 -7.14 2.68 19.62
CA ARG A 79 -7.13 3.46 18.36
C ARG A 79 -7.62 2.62 17.19
N PRO A 80 -8.31 3.24 16.22
CA PRO A 80 -8.65 2.55 14.98
C PRO A 80 -7.40 2.04 14.26
N VAL A 81 -7.45 0.77 13.80
CA VAL A 81 -6.40 0.16 12.98
C VAL A 81 -6.99 -0.20 11.62
N LEU A 82 -6.42 0.35 10.56
CA LEU A 82 -6.79 0.01 9.19
C LEU A 82 -5.84 -1.06 8.66
N ALA A 83 -6.39 -2.04 7.96
CA ALA A 83 -5.60 -3.06 7.29
C ALA A 83 -5.21 -2.62 5.88
N ALA A 84 -3.95 -2.82 5.47
CA ALA A 84 -3.43 -2.49 4.14
C ALA A 84 -2.50 -3.58 3.61
N GLY A 85 -2.52 -3.81 2.30
CA GLY A 85 -1.68 -4.79 1.62
C GLY A 85 -2.44 -6.07 1.24
N GLY A 86 -2.41 -6.41 -0.05
CA GLY A 86 -3.06 -7.60 -0.60
C GLY A 86 -4.59 -7.52 -0.73
N ILE A 87 -5.23 -6.49 -0.20
CA ILE A 87 -6.69 -6.34 -0.17
C ILE A 87 -7.17 -5.80 -1.53
N THR A 88 -8.06 -6.55 -2.20
CA THR A 88 -8.59 -6.21 -3.52
C THR A 88 -10.05 -6.60 -3.74
N THR A 89 -10.59 -7.48 -2.90
CA THR A 89 -11.96 -7.99 -2.98
C THR A 89 -12.72 -7.80 -1.67
N ARG A 90 -14.05 -7.91 -1.71
CA ARG A 90 -14.90 -7.92 -0.50
C ARG A 90 -14.53 -9.01 0.49
N GLN A 91 -14.07 -10.18 0.00
CA GLN A 91 -13.63 -11.28 0.87
C GLN A 91 -12.36 -10.90 1.65
N ASP A 92 -11.41 -10.18 1.00
CA ASP A 92 -10.21 -9.69 1.68
C ASP A 92 -10.57 -8.65 2.75
N VAL A 93 -11.51 -7.75 2.43
CA VAL A 93 -12.04 -6.77 3.40
C VAL A 93 -12.66 -7.50 4.59
N ARG A 94 -13.56 -8.45 4.34
CA ARG A 94 -14.21 -9.24 5.39
C ARG A 94 -13.21 -9.98 6.28
N ALA A 95 -12.18 -10.58 5.69
CA ALA A 95 -11.10 -11.24 6.43
C ALA A 95 -10.36 -10.25 7.36
N ALA A 96 -10.05 -9.05 6.86
CA ALA A 96 -9.44 -8.00 7.67
C ALA A 96 -10.34 -7.54 8.82
N MET A 97 -11.65 -7.39 8.59
CA MET A 97 -12.63 -7.04 9.63
C MET A 97 -12.75 -8.13 10.69
N ILE A 98 -12.78 -9.42 10.29
CA ILE A 98 -12.81 -10.56 11.24
C ILE A 98 -11.55 -10.58 12.10
N LEU A 99 -10.38 -10.18 11.57
CA LEU A 99 -9.16 -10.04 12.34
C LEU A 99 -9.15 -8.85 13.30
N GLY A 100 -10.17 -8.00 13.28
CA GLY A 100 -10.33 -6.86 14.18
C GLY A 100 -9.95 -5.50 13.57
N ALA A 101 -9.72 -5.39 12.27
CA ALA A 101 -9.50 -4.09 11.63
C ALA A 101 -10.74 -3.19 11.78
N SER A 102 -10.53 -1.88 11.92
CA SER A 102 -11.59 -0.87 11.89
C SER A 102 -11.97 -0.44 10.47
N GLY A 103 -11.26 -0.92 9.47
CA GLY A 103 -11.44 -0.62 8.05
C GLY A 103 -10.22 -1.03 7.24
N VAL A 104 -10.18 -0.64 5.97
CA VAL A 104 -9.10 -1.00 5.04
C VAL A 104 -8.54 0.22 4.30
N LEU A 105 -7.26 0.13 3.90
CA LEU A 105 -6.62 1.07 2.98
C LEU A 105 -6.18 0.30 1.73
N VAL A 106 -6.80 0.61 0.59
CA VAL A 106 -6.63 -0.13 -0.67
C VAL A 106 -5.94 0.74 -1.71
N GLY A 107 -4.92 0.20 -2.38
CA GLY A 107 -4.16 0.91 -3.42
C GLY A 107 -4.25 0.24 -4.78
N THR A 108 -3.69 -0.97 -4.93
CA THR A 108 -3.50 -1.65 -6.22
C THR A 108 -4.81 -1.82 -7.02
N ALA A 109 -5.93 -2.13 -6.36
CA ALA A 109 -7.22 -2.29 -7.02
C ALA A 109 -7.68 -1.00 -7.75
N PHE A 110 -7.34 0.18 -7.19
CA PHE A 110 -7.68 1.47 -7.80
C PHE A 110 -6.76 1.89 -8.95
N LEU A 111 -5.63 1.22 -9.18
CA LEU A 111 -4.84 1.43 -10.40
C LEU A 111 -5.63 1.03 -11.65
N ALA A 112 -6.51 0.02 -11.55
CA ALA A 112 -7.42 -0.43 -12.60
C ALA A 112 -8.80 0.25 -12.52
N SER A 113 -8.87 1.50 -12.09
CA SER A 113 -10.08 2.32 -12.17
C SER A 113 -10.05 3.25 -13.38
N GLU A 114 -11.22 3.59 -13.91
CA GLU A 114 -11.34 4.49 -15.07
C GLU A 114 -10.69 5.84 -14.79
N GLU A 115 -10.93 6.41 -13.61
CA GLU A 115 -10.44 7.72 -13.17
C GLU A 115 -8.95 7.72 -12.76
N SER A 116 -8.33 6.53 -12.67
CA SER A 116 -6.91 6.44 -12.35
C SER A 116 -6.05 7.03 -13.47
N ASN A 117 -5.11 7.90 -13.12
CA ASN A 117 -4.09 8.44 -14.03
C ASN A 117 -2.99 7.42 -14.37
N ALA A 118 -3.14 6.15 -13.99
CA ALA A 118 -2.20 5.11 -14.39
C ALA A 118 -2.20 4.95 -15.92
N HIS A 119 -1.00 4.86 -16.51
CA HIS A 119 -0.82 4.70 -17.94
C HIS A 119 -1.58 3.46 -18.48
N PRO A 120 -2.21 3.48 -19.66
CA PRO A 120 -2.98 2.34 -20.20
C PRO A 120 -2.21 1.01 -20.19
N LEU A 121 -0.92 1.01 -20.58
CA LEU A 121 -0.08 -0.18 -20.49
C LEU A 121 0.17 -0.65 -19.05
N TYR A 122 0.13 0.25 -18.08
CA TYR A 122 0.21 -0.14 -16.68
C TYR A 122 -1.08 -0.83 -16.24
N LYS A 123 -2.24 -0.24 -16.55
CA LYS A 123 -3.54 -0.87 -16.28
C LYS A 123 -3.62 -2.25 -16.92
N GLN A 124 -3.20 -2.39 -18.18
CA GLN A 124 -3.16 -3.68 -18.87
C GLN A 124 -2.30 -4.70 -18.12
N LYS A 125 -1.09 -4.34 -17.71
CA LYS A 125 -0.22 -5.24 -16.93
C LYS A 125 -0.80 -5.61 -15.57
N ILE A 126 -1.59 -4.75 -14.93
CA ILE A 126 -2.34 -5.09 -13.73
C ILE A 126 -3.36 -6.19 -14.01
N LEU A 127 -4.09 -6.12 -15.14
CA LEU A 127 -5.10 -7.13 -15.50
C LEU A 127 -4.49 -8.47 -15.93
N GLU A 128 -3.26 -8.47 -16.45
CA GLU A 128 -2.56 -9.66 -16.92
C GLU A 128 -1.80 -10.39 -15.81
N ALA A 129 -1.48 -9.70 -14.70
CA ALA A 129 -0.65 -10.23 -13.65
C ALA A 129 -1.40 -11.17 -12.72
N SER A 130 -0.75 -12.25 -12.32
CA SER A 130 -1.18 -13.11 -11.22
C SER A 130 -0.57 -12.69 -9.88
N THR A 131 -1.04 -13.28 -8.81
CA THR A 131 -0.49 -13.09 -7.45
C THR A 131 1.00 -13.43 -7.40
N ASP A 132 1.42 -14.46 -8.13
CA ASP A 132 2.81 -14.96 -8.17
C ASP A 132 3.75 -14.07 -8.99
N ASP A 133 3.20 -13.15 -9.78
CA ASP A 133 4.00 -12.26 -10.62
C ASP A 133 4.61 -11.08 -9.86
N THR A 134 4.32 -10.90 -8.58
CA THR A 134 4.86 -9.78 -7.82
C THR A 134 6.12 -10.15 -7.05
N GLU A 135 7.10 -9.23 -7.02
CA GLU A 135 8.35 -9.40 -6.29
C GLU A 135 8.55 -8.30 -5.24
N TYR A 136 8.98 -8.70 -4.03
CA TYR A 136 9.49 -7.79 -3.02
C TYR A 136 10.95 -7.47 -3.33
N ARG A 137 11.31 -6.20 -3.34
CA ARG A 137 12.65 -5.70 -3.67
C ARG A 137 13.12 -4.63 -2.70
N THR A 138 14.44 -4.50 -2.54
CA THR A 138 15.12 -3.47 -1.76
C THR A 138 16.11 -2.68 -2.61
N GLY A 139 15.89 -2.60 -3.92
CA GLY A 139 16.79 -1.93 -4.86
C GLY A 139 16.41 -0.46 -5.12
N TYR A 140 16.63 -0.05 -6.37
CA TYR A 140 16.25 1.30 -6.82
C TYR A 140 14.76 1.42 -7.07
N SER A 141 14.20 2.54 -6.63
CA SER A 141 12.85 2.95 -6.99
C SER A 141 12.80 4.45 -7.24
N PHE A 142 11.94 4.85 -8.18
CA PHE A 142 11.91 6.23 -8.66
C PHE A 142 11.46 7.20 -7.55
N GLY A 143 12.31 8.20 -7.25
CA GLY A 143 12.02 9.23 -6.24
C GLY A 143 12.23 8.81 -4.79
N TRP A 144 12.84 7.66 -4.53
CA TRP A 144 13.09 7.14 -3.18
C TRP A 144 14.55 6.80 -2.94
N THR A 145 14.95 6.79 -1.67
CA THR A 145 16.29 6.41 -1.25
C THR A 145 16.57 4.94 -1.63
N TYR A 146 17.78 4.68 -2.09
CA TYR A 146 18.24 3.30 -2.37
C TYR A 146 18.01 2.40 -1.15
N GLY A 147 17.56 1.18 -1.39
CA GLY A 147 17.26 0.22 -0.34
C GLY A 147 15.86 0.34 0.27
N THR A 148 15.05 1.33 -0.14
CA THR A 148 13.65 1.40 0.30
C THR A 148 12.86 0.21 -0.22
N PRO A 149 12.25 -0.60 0.67
CA PRO A 149 11.50 -1.77 0.25
C PRO A 149 10.29 -1.39 -0.62
N HIS A 150 10.08 -2.18 -1.67
CA HIS A 150 8.92 -1.99 -2.54
C HIS A 150 8.52 -3.30 -3.21
N ARG A 151 7.25 -3.41 -3.58
CA ARG A 151 6.72 -4.56 -4.32
C ARG A 151 6.26 -4.15 -5.72
N VAL A 152 6.63 -4.95 -6.70
CA VAL A 152 6.42 -4.67 -8.12
C VAL A 152 5.95 -5.91 -8.89
N ILE A 153 5.27 -5.70 -10.02
CA ILE A 153 5.28 -6.62 -11.16
C ILE A 153 6.61 -6.38 -11.89
N PRO A 154 7.54 -7.34 -11.94
CA PRO A 154 8.85 -7.15 -12.55
C PRO A 154 8.75 -6.99 -14.07
N ASN A 155 9.57 -6.12 -14.61
CA ASN A 155 9.88 -6.19 -16.03
C ASN A 155 10.91 -7.31 -16.25
N ARG A 156 10.58 -8.31 -17.08
CA ARG A 156 11.39 -9.52 -17.27
C ARG A 156 12.37 -9.42 -18.45
N ASP A 157 12.42 -8.29 -19.15
CA ASP A 157 13.39 -8.08 -20.24
C ASP A 157 14.81 -7.97 -19.67
N LYS A 158 15.61 -9.03 -19.87
CA LYS A 158 16.97 -9.16 -19.30
C LYS A 158 17.94 -8.09 -19.83
N TRP A 159 17.70 -7.55 -21.01
CA TRP A 159 18.53 -6.53 -21.65
C TRP A 159 18.16 -5.10 -21.23
N ASN A 160 17.08 -4.94 -20.52
CA ASN A 160 16.59 -3.66 -20.07
C ASN A 160 17.07 -3.36 -18.64
N VAL A 161 18.10 -2.53 -18.49
CA VAL A 161 18.64 -2.16 -17.16
C VAL A 161 17.58 -1.48 -16.29
N LEU A 162 16.64 -0.70 -16.87
CA LEU A 162 15.59 -0.01 -16.14
C LEU A 162 14.57 -0.97 -15.50
N ARG A 163 14.58 -2.26 -15.85
CA ARG A 163 13.78 -3.30 -15.18
C ARG A 163 14.05 -3.41 -13.67
N LEU A 164 15.23 -2.96 -13.24
CA LEU A 164 15.61 -2.98 -11.82
C LEU A 164 14.99 -1.83 -11.03
N VAL A 165 14.42 -0.83 -11.71
CA VAL A 165 13.83 0.35 -11.08
C VAL A 165 12.33 0.16 -10.95
N GLY A 166 11.81 0.32 -9.71
CA GLY A 166 10.38 0.37 -9.44
C GLY A 166 9.78 1.72 -9.78
N GLY A 167 8.57 1.74 -10.36
CA GLY A 167 7.86 2.97 -10.69
C GLY A 167 6.36 2.86 -10.50
N GLY A 168 5.74 3.94 -10.00
CA GLY A 168 4.30 4.11 -9.86
C GLY A 168 3.71 5.03 -10.93
N ALA A 169 2.40 5.26 -10.86
CA ALA A 169 1.65 6.04 -11.86
C ALA A 169 2.26 7.42 -12.15
N ARG A 170 2.82 8.09 -11.14
CA ARG A 170 3.47 9.41 -11.33
C ARG A 170 4.78 9.37 -12.13
N ALA A 171 5.50 8.23 -12.08
CA ALA A 171 6.77 8.05 -12.80
C ALA A 171 6.56 7.52 -14.22
N ILE A 172 5.34 7.09 -14.55
CA ILE A 172 5.01 6.38 -15.79
C ILE A 172 4.00 7.21 -16.57
N ASP A 173 4.48 8.31 -17.12
CA ASP A 173 3.72 9.23 -17.97
C ASP A 173 3.82 8.91 -19.47
N LYS A 174 4.80 8.08 -19.87
CA LYS A 174 5.09 7.76 -21.27
C LYS A 174 5.19 6.25 -21.50
N ASP A 175 4.79 5.81 -22.68
CA ASP A 175 4.90 4.43 -23.17
C ASP A 175 6.26 3.80 -22.87
N ARG A 176 7.34 4.56 -23.13
CA ARG A 176 8.71 4.11 -22.90
C ARG A 176 8.94 3.70 -21.45
N MET A 177 8.45 4.48 -20.48
CA MET A 177 8.63 4.17 -19.06
C MET A 177 7.75 3.00 -18.63
N ALA A 178 6.50 2.95 -19.10
CA ALA A 178 5.60 1.83 -18.83
C ALA A 178 6.13 0.48 -19.34
N ARG A 179 6.89 0.49 -20.46
CA ARG A 179 7.51 -0.72 -21.03
C ARG A 179 8.82 -1.11 -20.34
N LYS A 180 9.52 -0.18 -19.72
CA LYS A 180 10.90 -0.41 -19.20
C LYS A 180 10.97 -0.61 -17.70
N LEU A 181 10.13 0.06 -16.93
CA LEU A 181 10.14 -0.04 -15.47
C LEU A 181 9.43 -1.32 -14.97
N SER A 182 9.81 -1.75 -13.77
CA SER A 182 8.97 -2.63 -12.96
C SER A 182 7.87 -1.81 -12.30
N LEU A 183 6.63 -2.32 -12.29
CA LEU A 183 5.44 -1.54 -11.95
C LEU A 183 4.95 -1.86 -10.54
N TYR A 184 4.66 -0.87 -9.72
CA TYR A 184 4.16 -1.09 -8.36
C TYR A 184 2.83 -1.83 -8.36
N ALA A 185 2.78 -2.99 -7.70
CA ALA A 185 1.55 -3.73 -7.45
C ALA A 185 1.70 -4.65 -6.24
N GLY A 186 0.64 -4.78 -5.45
CA GLY A 186 0.57 -5.74 -4.36
C GLY A 186 0.15 -7.13 -4.83
N GLN A 187 0.29 -8.11 -3.95
CA GLN A 187 -0.03 -9.52 -4.26
C GLN A 187 -1.51 -9.77 -4.58
N GLY A 188 -2.41 -8.87 -4.16
CA GLY A 188 -3.82 -8.94 -4.55
C GLY A 188 -4.08 -8.67 -6.03
N VAL A 189 -3.07 -8.31 -6.83
CA VAL A 189 -3.19 -8.00 -8.26
C VAL A 189 -3.87 -9.11 -9.06
N GLY A 190 -3.60 -10.38 -8.74
CA GLY A 190 -4.20 -11.54 -9.42
C GLY A 190 -5.72 -11.66 -9.28
N LYS A 191 -6.36 -10.82 -8.48
CA LYS A 191 -7.83 -10.76 -8.32
C LYS A 191 -8.46 -9.58 -9.06
N ILE A 192 -7.69 -8.82 -9.84
CA ILE A 192 -8.15 -7.63 -10.57
C ILE A 192 -8.28 -8.00 -12.04
N HIS A 193 -9.52 -8.13 -12.53
CA HIS A 193 -9.80 -8.65 -13.87
C HIS A 193 -10.47 -7.66 -14.81
N SER A 194 -10.80 -6.45 -14.33
CA SER A 194 -11.47 -5.41 -15.12
C SER A 194 -11.07 -4.01 -14.70
N ILE A 195 -11.14 -3.08 -15.64
CA ILE A 195 -11.15 -1.65 -15.38
C ILE A 195 -12.60 -1.26 -15.16
N VAL A 196 -12.90 -0.66 -14.02
CA VAL A 196 -14.24 -0.23 -13.62
C VAL A 196 -14.18 1.17 -13.02
N PRO A 197 -15.30 1.91 -12.96
CA PRO A 197 -15.36 3.16 -12.20
C PRO A 197 -14.91 2.98 -10.74
N ALA A 198 -14.20 3.95 -10.19
CA ALA A 198 -13.75 3.91 -8.79
C ALA A 198 -14.92 3.73 -7.81
N ALA A 199 -16.07 4.33 -8.10
CA ALA A 199 -17.28 4.20 -7.30
C ALA A 199 -17.78 2.75 -7.23
N GLU A 200 -17.74 2.01 -8.34
CA GLU A 200 -18.11 0.59 -8.39
C GLU A 200 -17.13 -0.24 -7.54
N ARG A 201 -15.83 0.04 -7.65
CA ARG A 201 -14.80 -0.62 -6.83
C ARG A 201 -15.02 -0.38 -5.34
N VAL A 202 -15.35 0.86 -4.95
CA VAL A 202 -15.68 1.20 -3.55
C VAL A 202 -16.93 0.45 -3.09
N ALA A 203 -17.99 0.41 -3.90
CA ALA A 203 -19.22 -0.28 -3.56
C ALA A 203 -19.00 -1.79 -3.35
N GLU A 204 -18.22 -2.43 -4.23
CA GLU A 204 -17.87 -3.85 -4.11
C GLU A 204 -17.08 -4.13 -2.82
N LEU A 205 -16.05 -3.34 -2.54
CA LEU A 205 -15.24 -3.51 -1.33
C LEU A 205 -16.05 -3.27 -0.06
N ALA A 206 -16.97 -2.29 -0.06
CA ALA A 206 -17.81 -1.96 1.08
C ALA A 206 -18.74 -3.11 1.51
N LEU A 207 -19.12 -4.01 0.60
CA LEU A 207 -19.87 -5.23 0.95
C LEU A 207 -19.10 -6.18 1.88
N GLY A 208 -17.80 -6.00 2.03
CA GLY A 208 -16.98 -6.77 2.96
C GLY A 208 -16.94 -6.19 4.38
N LEU A 209 -17.52 -5.01 4.61
CA LEU A 209 -17.55 -4.35 5.93
C LEU A 209 -18.69 -4.86 6.82
N SER A 210 -19.63 -5.59 6.24
CA SER A 210 -20.82 -6.17 6.92
C SER A 210 -20.63 -7.64 7.25
#